data_9a4001e41c9bfa1ef13fb0242035c491
#
_entry.id   9a4001e41c9bfa1ef13fb0242035c491
#
_cell.length_a   1.000
_cell.length_b   1.000
_cell.length_c   1.000
_cell.angle_alpha   90.00
_cell.angle_beta   90.00
_cell.angle_gamma   90.00
#
_symmetry.space_group_name_H-M   'P 1'
#
loop_
_entity.id
_entity.type
_entity.pdbx_description
1 polymer ?
#
loop_
_entity_poly.entity_id
_entity_poly.type
_entity_poly.pdbx_seq_one_letter_code
_entity_poly.pdbx_strand_id
1 'polypeptide(L)'
;FQEPEKWADYVHYCAQDVETLRDVWHALVADPYADTSPGAPERDAEVCSEIVNDTGLPVDRSLVTDGIAAERRARAALYGQLQEVTGLENPASTAQLTWWLKGSCARLTDLPDVRRGTLEALLDDTEGLPGNVVKAVRLRVDLARTSGRKLHVLDRATGAHDRIRGCFQYAGAHTGRWAG
;
A
#
# COMPACT_ATOMS: atom_id res chain seq x y z
N PHE A 1 23.32 25.90 -3.54
CA PHE A 1 24.34 24.88 -3.25
C PHE A 1 25.46 25.53 -2.47
N GLN A 2 25.85 24.95 -1.31
CA GLN A 2 26.88 25.53 -0.42
C GLN A 2 28.31 25.22 -0.89
N GLU A 3 28.49 24.30 -1.86
CA GLU A 3 29.79 23.87 -2.35
C GLU A 3 29.77 23.76 -3.90
N PRO A 4 30.03 24.87 -4.61
CA PRO A 4 29.95 24.92 -6.08
C PRO A 4 30.90 23.96 -6.80
N GLU A 5 32.07 23.71 -6.22
CA GLU A 5 33.07 22.80 -6.80
C GLU A 5 32.57 21.35 -6.80
N LYS A 6 32.04 20.88 -5.67
CA LYS A 6 31.46 19.54 -5.59
C LYS A 6 30.23 19.38 -6.49
N TRP A 7 29.50 20.46 -6.72
CA TRP A 7 28.41 20.44 -7.68
C TRP A 7 28.91 20.28 -9.12
N ALA A 8 29.98 20.98 -9.49
CA ALA A 8 30.60 20.83 -10.80
C ALA A 8 31.13 19.42 -11.01
N ASP A 9 31.81 18.84 -10.02
CA ASP A 9 32.27 17.45 -10.04
C ASP A 9 31.12 16.45 -10.21
N TYR A 10 30.01 16.66 -9.50
CA TYR A 10 28.83 15.83 -9.65
C TYR A 10 28.21 15.91 -11.05
N VAL A 11 28.11 17.10 -11.62
CA VAL A 11 27.62 17.30 -12.99
C VAL A 11 28.52 16.60 -14.00
N HIS A 12 29.84 16.73 -13.80
CA HIS A 12 30.82 16.05 -14.66
C HIS A 12 30.71 14.52 -14.56
N TYR A 13 30.57 13.99 -13.35
CA TYR A 13 30.33 12.57 -13.09
C TYR A 13 29.08 12.07 -13.82
N CYS A 14 27.94 12.76 -13.66
CA CYS A 14 26.71 12.40 -14.35
C CYS A 14 26.85 12.44 -15.89
N ALA A 15 27.58 13.40 -16.43
CA ALA A 15 27.85 13.47 -17.86
C ALA A 15 28.69 12.27 -18.34
N GLN A 16 29.71 11.89 -17.56
CA GLN A 16 30.55 10.73 -17.85
C GLN A 16 29.76 9.42 -17.82
N ASP A 17 28.82 9.28 -16.87
CA ASP A 17 27.95 8.11 -16.80
C ASP A 17 27.08 7.97 -18.06
N VAL A 18 26.52 9.07 -18.55
CA VAL A 18 25.71 9.08 -19.79
C VAL A 18 26.59 8.70 -21.02
N GLU A 19 27.78 9.24 -21.12
CA GLU A 19 28.70 8.87 -22.20
C GLU A 19 29.08 7.39 -22.15
N THR A 20 29.41 6.88 -20.96
CA THR A 20 29.75 5.47 -20.78
C THR A 20 28.56 4.57 -21.14
N LEU A 21 27.33 4.94 -20.71
CA LEU A 21 26.11 4.20 -21.05
C LEU A 21 25.87 4.18 -22.57
N ARG A 22 26.13 5.32 -23.24
CA ARG A 22 26.00 5.43 -24.69
C ARG A 22 26.99 4.52 -25.41
N ASP A 23 28.24 4.48 -24.95
CA ASP A 23 29.27 3.62 -25.53
C ASP A 23 28.94 2.14 -25.34
N VAL A 24 28.47 1.74 -24.16
CA VAL A 24 27.96 0.39 -23.89
C VAL A 24 26.80 0.05 -24.83
N TRP A 25 25.83 0.96 -24.97
CA TRP A 25 24.71 0.78 -25.88
C TRP A 25 25.17 0.55 -27.33
N HIS A 26 26.08 1.37 -27.83
CA HIS A 26 26.61 1.22 -29.18
C HIS A 26 27.36 -0.10 -29.37
N ALA A 27 28.10 -0.55 -28.35
CA ALA A 27 28.79 -1.83 -28.39
C ALA A 27 27.81 -3.01 -28.43
N LEU A 28 26.74 -2.95 -27.64
CA LEU A 28 25.70 -3.99 -27.61
C LEU A 28 24.87 -4.04 -28.90
N VAL A 29 24.51 -2.87 -29.46
CA VAL A 29 23.75 -2.80 -30.72
C VAL A 29 24.60 -3.22 -31.94
N ALA A 30 25.89 -3.03 -31.86
CA ALA A 30 26.85 -3.47 -32.93
C ALA A 30 27.14 -4.97 -32.89
N ASP A 31 26.76 -5.69 -31.83
CA ASP A 31 26.93 -7.14 -31.72
C ASP A 31 25.96 -7.85 -32.67
N PRO A 32 26.44 -8.62 -33.65
CA PRO A 32 25.58 -9.37 -34.57
C PRO A 32 24.73 -10.44 -33.86
N TYR A 33 25.09 -10.80 -32.62
CA TYR A 33 24.28 -11.67 -31.75
C TYR A 33 23.24 -10.94 -30.92
N ALA A 34 23.30 -9.59 -30.84
CA ALA A 34 22.27 -8.79 -30.15
C ALA A 34 20.90 -8.84 -30.87
N ASP A 35 20.87 -9.25 -32.13
CA ASP A 35 19.61 -9.48 -32.87
C ASP A 35 18.93 -10.82 -32.53
N THR A 36 19.53 -11.62 -31.65
CA THR A 36 18.84 -12.72 -30.94
C THR A 36 18.04 -12.24 -29.74
N SER A 37 17.95 -10.94 -29.57
CA SER A 37 17.04 -10.24 -28.66
C SER A 37 15.63 -10.81 -28.72
N PRO A 38 14.94 -10.93 -27.59
CA PRO A 38 13.53 -11.29 -27.57
C PRO A 38 12.79 -10.50 -28.65
N GLY A 39 12.03 -11.20 -29.46
CA GLY A 39 11.60 -10.73 -30.78
C GLY A 39 10.78 -9.45 -30.74
N ALA A 40 10.47 -8.90 -31.91
CA ALA A 40 9.67 -7.69 -32.10
C ALA A 40 8.42 -7.59 -31.15
N PRO A 41 7.68 -8.68 -30.85
CA PRO A 41 6.56 -8.64 -29.93
C PRO A 41 6.89 -8.19 -28.50
N GLU A 42 8.08 -8.51 -27.97
CA GLU A 42 8.48 -8.13 -26.62
C GLU A 42 8.91 -6.68 -26.55
N ARG A 43 9.59 -6.18 -27.57
CA ARG A 43 9.94 -4.76 -27.73
C ARG A 43 8.68 -3.91 -27.89
N ASP A 44 7.71 -4.37 -28.66
CA ASP A 44 6.41 -3.70 -28.83
C ASP A 44 5.63 -3.67 -27.50
N ALA A 45 5.67 -4.74 -26.72
CA ALA A 45 5.05 -4.80 -25.41
C ALA A 45 5.70 -3.82 -24.40
N GLU A 46 7.02 -3.68 -24.44
CA GLU A 46 7.76 -2.71 -23.63
C GLU A 46 7.39 -1.27 -24.00
N VAL A 47 7.38 -0.94 -25.30
CA VAL A 47 6.96 0.38 -25.81
C VAL A 47 5.51 0.66 -25.44
N CYS A 48 4.61 -0.32 -25.57
CA CYS A 48 3.22 -0.19 -25.12
C CYS A 48 3.14 0.09 -23.61
N SER A 49 4.01 -0.56 -22.81
CA SER A 49 4.10 -0.32 -21.37
C SER A 49 4.48 1.12 -21.06
N GLU A 50 5.46 1.66 -21.75
CA GLU A 50 5.86 3.07 -21.59
C GLU A 50 4.72 4.03 -21.96
N ILE A 51 4.06 3.80 -23.09
CA ILE A 51 2.91 4.63 -23.53
C ILE A 51 1.77 4.60 -22.50
N VAL A 52 1.45 3.41 -21.94
CA VAL A 52 0.42 3.27 -20.92
C VAL A 52 0.82 3.97 -19.63
N ASN A 53 2.07 3.87 -19.22
CA ASN A 53 2.61 4.53 -18.04
C ASN A 53 2.62 6.06 -18.18
N ASP A 54 2.99 6.57 -19.34
CA ASP A 54 3.00 8.00 -19.62
C ASP A 54 1.59 8.58 -19.75
N THR A 55 0.68 7.82 -20.36
CA THR A 55 -0.73 8.19 -20.44
C THR A 55 -1.35 8.19 -19.05
N GLY A 56 -1.06 7.17 -18.26
CA GLY A 56 -1.55 6.96 -16.90
C GLY A 56 -3.02 6.57 -16.84
N LEU A 57 -3.44 6.13 -15.68
CA LEU A 57 -4.83 5.76 -15.37
C LEU A 57 -5.62 6.98 -14.90
N PRO A 58 -6.81 7.26 -15.46
CA PRO A 58 -7.66 8.33 -14.97
C PRO A 58 -8.21 7.99 -13.57
N VAL A 59 -8.27 8.98 -12.70
CA VAL A 59 -8.81 8.85 -11.34
C VAL A 59 -9.95 9.84 -11.18
N ASP A 60 -11.09 9.36 -10.74
CA ASP A 60 -12.17 10.23 -10.28
C ASP A 60 -11.80 10.78 -8.89
N ARG A 61 -11.27 11.99 -8.88
CA ARG A 61 -10.79 12.66 -7.67
C ARG A 61 -11.92 12.97 -6.69
N SER A 62 -13.13 13.25 -7.20
CA SER A 62 -14.30 13.49 -6.35
C SER A 62 -14.69 12.22 -5.60
N LEU A 63 -14.78 11.10 -6.33
CA LEU A 63 -15.07 9.79 -5.72
C LEU A 63 -14.02 9.40 -4.66
N VAL A 64 -12.73 9.63 -4.93
CA VAL A 64 -11.65 9.34 -3.98
C VAL A 64 -11.78 10.21 -2.72
N THR A 65 -12.01 11.51 -2.88
CA THR A 65 -12.18 12.46 -1.77
C THR A 65 -13.40 12.12 -0.92
N ASP A 66 -14.53 11.83 -1.54
CA ASP A 66 -15.76 11.46 -0.86
C ASP A 66 -15.63 10.11 -0.14
N GLY A 67 -14.93 9.17 -0.77
CA GLY A 67 -14.61 7.88 -0.18
C GLY A 67 -13.72 8.01 1.07
N ILE A 68 -12.69 8.85 1.03
CA ILE A 68 -11.84 9.16 2.18
C ILE A 68 -12.65 9.81 3.31
N ALA A 69 -13.52 10.76 2.97
CA ALA A 69 -14.38 11.41 3.95
C ALA A 69 -15.38 10.42 4.59
N ALA A 70 -15.95 9.53 3.81
CA ALA A 70 -16.84 8.47 4.30
C ALA A 70 -16.10 7.48 5.21
N GLU A 71 -14.89 7.05 4.81
CA GLU A 71 -14.04 6.17 5.62
C GLU A 71 -13.69 6.80 6.98
N ARG A 72 -13.30 8.08 6.98
CA ARG A 72 -13.00 8.81 8.24
C ARG A 72 -14.20 8.87 9.16
N ARG A 73 -15.41 9.17 8.64
CA ARG A 73 -16.65 9.19 9.43
C ARG A 73 -16.98 7.81 10.01
N ALA A 74 -16.89 6.76 9.19
CA ALA A 74 -17.14 5.39 9.62
C ALA A 74 -16.16 4.95 10.71
N ARG A 75 -14.87 5.23 10.55
CA ARG A 75 -13.85 4.92 11.58
C ARG A 75 -14.07 5.68 12.87
N ALA A 76 -14.43 6.95 12.80
CA ALA A 76 -14.74 7.75 14.01
C ALA A 76 -15.94 7.20 14.76
N ALA A 77 -17.00 6.78 14.05
CA ALA A 77 -18.18 6.16 14.64
C ALA A 77 -17.84 4.82 15.32
N LEU A 78 -17.08 3.93 14.63
CA LEU A 78 -16.63 2.66 15.20
C LEU A 78 -15.74 2.86 16.42
N TYR A 79 -14.84 3.84 16.37
CA TYR A 79 -13.97 4.17 17.50
C TYR A 79 -14.77 4.65 18.70
N GLY A 80 -15.73 5.57 18.51
CA GLY A 80 -16.61 6.05 19.58
C GLY A 80 -17.43 4.91 20.21
N GLN A 81 -18.02 4.03 19.39
CA GLN A 81 -18.75 2.87 19.89
C GLN A 81 -17.85 1.90 20.69
N LEU A 82 -16.61 1.68 20.22
CA LEU A 82 -15.66 0.83 20.93
C LEU A 82 -15.26 1.45 22.26
N GLN A 83 -15.07 2.77 22.30
CA GLN A 83 -14.79 3.52 23.53
C GLN A 83 -15.95 3.43 24.54
N GLU A 84 -17.18 3.60 24.08
CA GLU A 84 -18.39 3.46 24.92
C GLU A 84 -18.51 2.05 25.53
N VAL A 85 -18.26 1.01 24.72
CA VAL A 85 -18.39 -0.40 25.16
C VAL A 85 -17.30 -0.79 26.15
N THR A 86 -16.07 -0.29 25.96
CA THR A 86 -14.89 -0.70 26.75
C THR A 86 -14.58 0.24 27.90
N GLY A 87 -15.02 1.50 27.83
CA GLY A 87 -14.64 2.56 28.78
C GLY A 87 -13.16 2.96 28.71
N LEU A 88 -12.41 2.49 27.70
CA LEU A 88 -10.98 2.75 27.57
C LEU A 88 -10.75 4.14 26.99
N GLU A 89 -9.71 4.81 27.46
CA GLU A 89 -9.26 6.09 26.90
C GLU A 89 -8.81 5.95 25.43
N ASN A 90 -8.05 4.91 25.15
CA ASN A 90 -7.62 4.57 23.79
C ASN A 90 -7.91 3.10 23.46
N PRO A 91 -9.13 2.77 23.01
CA PRO A 91 -9.51 1.38 22.69
C PRO A 91 -8.81 0.84 21.43
N ALA A 92 -8.15 1.69 20.64
CA ALA A 92 -7.29 1.26 19.53
C ALA A 92 -5.92 0.75 20.00
N SER A 93 -5.51 1.09 21.22
CA SER A 93 -4.28 0.58 21.83
C SER A 93 -4.37 -0.92 22.07
N THR A 94 -3.41 -1.65 21.49
CA THR A 94 -3.30 -3.11 21.67
C THR A 94 -3.18 -3.48 23.15
N ALA A 95 -2.36 -2.73 23.90
CA ALA A 95 -2.12 -2.99 25.32
C ALA A 95 -3.39 -2.78 26.16
N GLN A 96 -4.08 -1.63 26.00
CA GLN A 96 -5.31 -1.34 26.74
C GLN A 96 -6.42 -2.34 26.41
N LEU A 97 -6.60 -2.65 25.13
CA LEU A 97 -7.62 -3.61 24.71
C LEU A 97 -7.33 -5.03 25.22
N THR A 98 -6.07 -5.47 25.17
CA THR A 98 -5.68 -6.78 25.71
C THR A 98 -5.95 -6.86 27.21
N TRP A 99 -5.57 -5.82 27.96
CA TRP A 99 -5.85 -5.76 29.39
C TRP A 99 -7.35 -5.84 29.68
N TRP A 100 -8.16 -5.05 28.97
CA TRP A 100 -9.62 -5.04 29.12
C TRP A 100 -10.25 -6.40 28.81
N LEU A 101 -9.86 -7.03 27.69
CA LEU A 101 -10.36 -8.36 27.30
C LEU A 101 -10.01 -9.43 28.33
N LYS A 102 -8.77 -9.47 28.81
CA LYS A 102 -8.32 -10.42 29.83
C LYS A 102 -9.07 -10.25 31.15
N GLY A 103 -9.44 -9.04 31.51
CA GLY A 103 -10.22 -8.75 32.73
C GLY A 103 -11.73 -8.96 32.56
N SER A 104 -12.23 -9.14 31.34
CA SER A 104 -13.67 -9.19 31.08
C SER A 104 -14.30 -10.57 31.36
N CYS A 105 -13.58 -11.65 31.16
CA CYS A 105 -14.05 -13.00 31.51
C CYS A 105 -12.89 -14.00 31.64
N ALA A 106 -13.12 -15.06 32.43
CA ALA A 106 -12.11 -16.09 32.70
C ALA A 106 -11.59 -16.79 31.43
N ARG A 107 -12.46 -16.96 30.43
CA ARG A 107 -12.07 -17.57 29.14
C ARG A 107 -10.98 -16.80 28.40
N LEU A 108 -10.84 -15.49 28.61
CA LEU A 108 -9.89 -14.63 27.91
C LEU A 108 -8.62 -14.34 28.72
N THR A 109 -8.45 -14.91 29.92
CA THR A 109 -7.27 -14.67 30.76
C THR A 109 -5.96 -14.98 30.03
N ASP A 110 -5.95 -16.07 29.25
CA ASP A 110 -4.77 -16.52 28.50
C ASP A 110 -4.79 -16.10 27.03
N LEU A 111 -5.57 -15.07 26.67
CA LEU A 111 -5.62 -14.54 25.29
C LEU A 111 -4.19 -14.16 24.83
N PRO A 112 -3.66 -14.77 23.74
CA PRO A 112 -2.27 -14.58 23.34
C PRO A 112 -2.02 -13.17 22.79
N ASP A 113 -2.94 -12.66 21.96
CA ASP A 113 -2.85 -11.33 21.34
C ASP A 113 -4.24 -10.85 20.91
N VAL A 114 -4.27 -9.64 20.38
CA VAL A 114 -5.47 -9.01 19.78
C VAL A 114 -5.31 -8.78 18.28
N ARG A 115 -4.58 -9.68 17.61
CA ARG A 115 -4.46 -9.67 16.16
C ARG A 115 -5.78 -10.08 15.52
N ARG A 116 -5.94 -9.69 14.28
CA ARG A 116 -7.18 -9.92 13.53
C ARG A 116 -7.61 -11.39 13.54
N GLY A 117 -6.71 -12.32 13.23
CA GLY A 117 -7.03 -13.74 13.21
C GLY A 117 -7.48 -14.30 14.57
N THR A 118 -6.82 -13.87 15.66
CA THR A 118 -7.21 -14.25 17.03
C THR A 118 -8.60 -13.71 17.38
N LEU A 119 -8.88 -12.47 17.00
CA LEU A 119 -10.19 -11.85 17.26
C LEU A 119 -11.30 -12.43 16.38
N GLU A 120 -11.01 -12.76 15.12
CA GLU A 120 -11.96 -13.45 14.23
C GLU A 120 -12.32 -14.85 14.78
N ALA A 121 -11.32 -15.61 15.24
CA ALA A 121 -11.58 -16.91 15.90
C ALA A 121 -12.46 -16.81 17.16
N LEU A 122 -12.36 -15.70 17.92
CA LEU A 122 -13.27 -15.44 19.04
C LEU A 122 -14.69 -15.14 18.58
N LEU A 123 -14.88 -14.58 17.40
CA LEU A 123 -16.21 -14.31 16.83
C LEU A 123 -16.86 -15.58 16.24
N ASP A 124 -16.06 -16.54 15.81
CA ASP A 124 -16.54 -17.83 15.31
C ASP A 124 -17.08 -18.72 16.45
N ASP A 125 -16.53 -18.55 17.68
CA ASP A 125 -17.00 -19.22 18.88
C ASP A 125 -17.24 -18.21 20.00
N THR A 126 -18.46 -17.74 20.11
CA THR A 126 -18.89 -16.75 21.12
C THR A 126 -19.48 -17.36 22.37
N GLU A 127 -19.52 -18.68 22.48
CA GLU A 127 -20.11 -19.36 23.65
C GLU A 127 -19.38 -18.96 24.94
N GLY A 128 -20.12 -18.54 25.96
CA GLY A 128 -19.56 -18.10 27.24
C GLY A 128 -18.89 -16.73 27.24
N LEU A 129 -18.90 -15.99 26.10
CA LEU A 129 -18.41 -14.60 26.07
C LEU A 129 -19.55 -13.62 26.45
N PRO A 130 -19.26 -12.63 27.31
CA PRO A 130 -20.19 -11.54 27.58
C PRO A 130 -20.54 -10.75 26.30
N GLY A 131 -21.78 -10.28 26.15
CA GLY A 131 -22.22 -9.57 24.94
C GLY A 131 -21.44 -8.29 24.64
N ASN A 132 -20.97 -7.57 25.66
CA ASN A 132 -20.09 -6.41 25.48
C ASN A 132 -18.71 -6.80 24.93
N VAL A 133 -18.19 -7.96 25.30
CA VAL A 133 -16.91 -8.49 24.76
C VAL A 133 -17.08 -8.83 23.29
N VAL A 134 -18.13 -9.57 22.92
CA VAL A 134 -18.43 -9.90 21.52
C VAL A 134 -18.58 -8.62 20.67
N LYS A 135 -19.30 -7.61 21.19
CA LYS A 135 -19.46 -6.32 20.52
C LYS A 135 -18.12 -5.60 20.35
N ALA A 136 -17.30 -5.55 21.40
CA ALA A 136 -15.97 -4.90 21.35
C ALA A 136 -15.03 -5.58 20.36
N VAL A 137 -14.99 -6.93 20.35
CA VAL A 137 -14.17 -7.70 19.41
C VAL A 137 -14.62 -7.43 17.97
N ARG A 138 -15.91 -7.43 17.68
CA ARG A 138 -16.47 -7.13 16.35
C ARG A 138 -16.06 -5.72 15.88
N LEU A 139 -16.28 -4.71 16.72
CA LEU A 139 -15.90 -3.33 16.43
C LEU A 139 -14.37 -3.19 16.18
N ARG A 140 -13.56 -3.92 16.93
CA ARG A 140 -12.10 -3.91 16.76
C ARG A 140 -11.66 -4.56 15.44
N VAL A 141 -12.31 -5.67 15.03
CA VAL A 141 -12.07 -6.32 13.74
C VAL A 141 -12.45 -5.38 12.59
N ASP A 142 -13.60 -4.70 12.69
CA ASP A 142 -14.04 -3.73 11.68
C ASP A 142 -13.10 -2.52 11.58
N LEU A 143 -12.61 -1.99 12.70
CA LEU A 143 -11.59 -0.94 12.74
C LEU A 143 -10.25 -1.36 12.12
N ALA A 144 -9.91 -2.65 12.14
CA ALA A 144 -8.68 -3.18 11.57
C ALA A 144 -8.74 -3.34 10.04
N ARG A 145 -9.89 -3.13 9.41
CA ARG A 145 -10.03 -3.21 7.94
C ARG A 145 -9.15 -2.14 7.27
N THR A 146 -8.37 -2.57 6.29
CA THR A 146 -7.38 -1.72 5.60
C THR A 146 -7.80 -1.30 4.19
N SER A 147 -8.99 -1.74 3.72
CA SER A 147 -9.46 -1.45 2.36
C SER A 147 -9.53 0.05 2.05
N GLY A 148 -9.91 0.88 3.02
CA GLY A 148 -9.94 2.35 2.87
C GLY A 148 -8.56 2.98 2.64
N ARG A 149 -7.47 2.33 3.08
CA ARG A 149 -6.10 2.84 2.86
C ARG A 149 -5.73 2.99 1.39
N LYS A 150 -6.32 2.18 0.52
CA LYS A 150 -6.11 2.26 -0.94
C LYS A 150 -6.54 3.60 -1.51
N LEU A 151 -7.62 4.20 -0.99
CA LEU A 151 -8.08 5.53 -1.41
C LEU A 151 -7.04 6.62 -1.10
N HIS A 152 -6.40 6.55 0.06
CA HIS A 152 -5.32 7.48 0.41
C HIS A 152 -4.07 7.30 -0.45
N VAL A 153 -3.79 6.08 -0.91
CA VAL A 153 -2.70 5.81 -1.86
C VAL A 153 -3.05 6.40 -3.21
N LEU A 154 -4.28 6.17 -3.71
CA LEU A 154 -4.76 6.76 -4.96
C LEU A 154 -4.70 8.29 -4.92
N ASP A 155 -5.18 8.92 -3.85
CA ASP A 155 -5.15 10.38 -3.68
C ASP A 155 -3.73 10.94 -3.79
N ARG A 156 -2.76 10.32 -3.09
CA ARG A 156 -1.37 10.76 -3.12
C ARG A 156 -0.65 10.49 -4.44
N ALA A 157 -1.00 9.39 -5.11
CA ALA A 157 -0.40 9.00 -6.39
C ALA A 157 -0.99 9.78 -7.57
N THR A 158 -2.17 10.39 -7.40
CA THR A 158 -2.83 11.15 -8.46
C THR A 158 -2.09 12.45 -8.74
N GLY A 159 -1.48 12.53 -9.91
CA GLY A 159 -0.75 13.70 -10.38
C GLY A 159 -1.59 14.65 -11.24
N ALA A 160 -0.90 15.36 -12.15
CA ALA A 160 -1.52 16.29 -13.07
C ALA A 160 -2.58 15.61 -13.95
N HIS A 161 -3.64 16.35 -14.26
CA HIS A 161 -4.77 15.90 -15.08
C HIS A 161 -5.52 14.69 -14.50
N ASP A 162 -5.51 14.55 -13.16
CA ASP A 162 -6.17 13.48 -12.41
C ASP A 162 -5.81 12.09 -12.91
N ARG A 163 -4.50 11.89 -13.13
CA ARG A 163 -3.96 10.62 -13.61
C ARG A 163 -2.83 10.10 -12.70
N ILE A 164 -2.80 8.79 -12.55
CA ILE A 164 -1.69 8.05 -11.93
C ILE A 164 -0.84 7.48 -13.05
N ARG A 165 0.45 7.82 -13.05
CA ARG A 165 1.43 7.41 -14.06
C ARG A 165 2.46 6.47 -13.47
N GLY A 166 3.14 5.67 -14.33
CA GLY A 166 4.19 4.77 -13.90
C GLY A 166 3.69 3.61 -13.02
N CYS A 167 2.44 3.17 -13.21
CA CYS A 167 1.83 2.11 -12.38
C CYS A 167 2.25 0.71 -12.81
N PHE A 168 2.70 0.52 -14.05
CA PHE A 168 2.90 -0.79 -14.60
C PHE A 168 4.37 -1.06 -14.89
N GLN A 169 4.83 -2.24 -14.49
CA GLN A 169 6.15 -2.75 -14.83
C GLN A 169 6.01 -3.91 -15.78
N TYR A 170 6.57 -3.78 -16.99
CA TYR A 170 6.63 -4.87 -17.95
C TYR A 170 7.47 -6.01 -17.39
N ALA A 171 7.00 -7.26 -17.54
CA ALA A 171 7.64 -8.47 -17.03
C ALA A 171 8.07 -8.39 -15.54
N GLY A 172 7.44 -7.54 -14.74
CA GLY A 172 7.79 -7.33 -13.33
C GLY A 172 7.51 -8.53 -12.40
N ALA A 173 6.71 -9.48 -12.85
CA ALA A 173 6.47 -10.72 -12.13
C ALA A 173 7.36 -11.85 -12.66
N HIS A 174 7.76 -12.77 -11.78
CA HIS A 174 8.57 -13.95 -12.12
C HIS A 174 8.01 -14.78 -13.30
N THR A 175 6.71 -14.73 -13.51
CA THR A 175 6.03 -15.44 -14.62
C THR A 175 5.99 -14.64 -15.94
N GLY A 176 6.71 -13.52 -16.04
CA GLY A 176 6.65 -12.63 -17.20
C GLY A 176 5.37 -11.80 -17.31
N ARG A 177 4.53 -11.79 -16.23
CA ARG A 177 3.32 -10.95 -16.19
C ARG A 177 3.69 -9.52 -15.81
N TRP A 178 2.85 -8.60 -16.21
CA TRP A 178 2.92 -7.22 -15.75
C TRP A 178 2.69 -7.16 -14.24
N ALA A 179 3.47 -6.33 -13.55
CA ALA A 179 3.26 -5.97 -12.14
C ALA A 179 2.80 -4.51 -12.06
N GLY A 180 2.03 -4.17 -11.00
CA GLY A 180 1.51 -2.82 -10.78
C GLY A 180 0.97 -2.65 -9.36
#